data_1bdd3d846a5f498a31f063159bc56f65
#
_entry.id   1bdd3d846a5f498a31f063159bc56f65
#
_cell.length_a   1.000
_cell.length_b   1.000
_cell.length_c   1.000
_cell.angle_alpha   90.00
_cell.angle_beta   90.00
_cell.angle_gamma   90.00
#
_symmetry.space_group_name_H-M   'P 1'
#
loop_
_entity.id
_entity.type
_entity.pdbx_description
1 polymer ?
#
loop_
_entity_poly.entity_id
_entity_poly.type
_entity_poly.pdbx_seq_one_letter_code
_entity_poly.pdbx_strand_id
1 'polypeptide(L)'
;SFSYGRQDGGLKEREWLLLTTPDYRLGRWKFYTLSEFEISNLRAIAHRVVLGGGVGYQIYADTTNSEVALSTFVLDENTSFNSEPPLQRHVTRNSTRLKLRLNRGQFSASALLFYQPSLANPGQDYRVNNSTTVAYKLYQHLALNLTYVYSYESVVVRNRSRANGTLSIGFAYNPGK
;
A
#
# COMPACT_ATOMS: atom_id res chain seq x y z
N SER A 1 7.00 -10.59 0.83
CA SER A 1 7.65 -10.61 -0.49
C SER A 1 9.17 -10.54 -0.35
N PHE A 2 9.88 -11.06 -1.32
CA PHE A 2 11.34 -11.02 -1.40
C PHE A 2 11.72 -10.71 -2.85
N SER A 3 12.62 -9.76 -3.06
CA SER A 3 13.22 -9.47 -4.36
C SER A 3 14.74 -9.39 -4.23
N TYR A 4 15.44 -9.97 -5.20
CA TYR A 4 16.89 -9.99 -5.24
C TYR A 4 17.37 -9.85 -6.68
N GLY A 5 18.21 -8.87 -6.95
CA GLY A 5 18.77 -8.61 -8.27
C GLY A 5 20.27 -8.31 -8.22
N ARG A 6 21.02 -8.84 -9.17
CA ARG A 6 22.44 -8.51 -9.43
C ARG A 6 22.60 -7.95 -10.83
N GLN A 7 23.48 -6.96 -10.97
CA GLN A 7 23.90 -6.44 -12.27
C GLN A 7 25.42 -6.24 -12.25
N ASP A 8 26.12 -6.72 -13.27
CA ASP A 8 27.58 -6.61 -13.42
C ASP A 8 28.36 -7.14 -12.19
N GLY A 9 27.87 -8.23 -11.59
CA GLY A 9 28.47 -8.85 -10.41
C GLY A 9 28.18 -8.11 -9.07
N GLY A 10 27.62 -6.90 -9.11
CA GLY A 10 27.25 -6.12 -7.94
C GLY A 10 25.81 -6.37 -7.47
N LEU A 11 25.57 -6.22 -6.16
CA LEU A 11 24.22 -6.26 -5.57
C LEU A 11 23.44 -5.02 -6.04
N LYS A 12 22.37 -5.22 -6.85
CA LYS A 12 21.51 -4.14 -7.32
C LYS A 12 20.26 -3.99 -6.46
N GLU A 13 19.64 -5.09 -6.08
CA GLU A 13 18.40 -5.11 -5.35
C GLU A 13 18.40 -6.22 -4.29
N ARG A 14 18.03 -5.85 -3.06
CA ARG A 14 17.75 -6.79 -1.98
C ARG A 14 16.63 -6.20 -1.14
N GLU A 15 15.44 -6.74 -1.34
CA GLU A 15 14.22 -6.27 -0.68
C GLU A 15 13.59 -7.43 0.10
N TRP A 16 13.31 -7.19 1.37
CA TRP A 16 12.55 -8.08 2.22
C TRP A 16 11.36 -7.31 2.78
N LEU A 17 10.17 -7.85 2.59
CA LEU A 17 8.95 -7.31 3.20
C LEU A 17 8.13 -8.47 3.76
N LEU A 18 7.96 -8.47 5.07
CA LEU A 18 7.00 -9.31 5.79
C LEU A 18 5.92 -8.39 6.33
N LEU A 19 4.69 -8.60 5.89
CA LEU A 19 3.51 -7.87 6.33
C LEU A 19 2.45 -8.85 6.79
N THR A 20 1.96 -8.67 8.01
CA THR A 20 0.81 -9.40 8.55
C THR A 20 -0.25 -8.41 9.01
N THR A 21 -1.49 -8.67 8.62
CA THR A 21 -2.64 -7.80 8.94
C THR A 21 -3.84 -8.65 9.34
N PRO A 22 -3.77 -9.36 10.48
CA PRO A 22 -4.94 -10.08 10.98
C PRO A 22 -6.07 -9.10 11.28
N ASP A 23 -7.31 -9.51 10.95
CA ASP A 23 -8.50 -8.71 11.22
C ASP A 23 -9.59 -9.57 11.90
N TYR A 24 -10.37 -8.89 12.72
CA TYR A 24 -11.58 -9.45 13.34
C TYR A 24 -12.80 -8.62 12.91
N ARG A 25 -13.84 -9.30 12.44
CA ARG A 25 -15.05 -8.64 11.91
C ARG A 25 -16.24 -8.83 12.86
N LEU A 26 -16.90 -7.71 13.16
CA LEU A 26 -18.14 -7.66 13.93
C LEU A 26 -19.17 -6.82 13.18
N GLY A 27 -20.06 -7.48 12.43
CA GLY A 27 -21.03 -6.80 11.58
C GLY A 27 -20.36 -5.93 10.50
N ARG A 28 -20.59 -4.62 10.56
CA ARG A 28 -19.96 -3.63 9.66
C ARG A 28 -18.61 -3.12 10.16
N TRP A 29 -18.25 -3.42 11.39
CA TRP A 29 -16.98 -3.05 11.99
C TRP A 29 -15.90 -4.09 11.73
N LYS A 30 -14.68 -3.62 11.51
CA LYS A 30 -13.48 -4.44 11.43
C LYS A 30 -12.42 -3.87 12.35
N PHE A 31 -11.79 -4.75 13.12
CA PHE A 31 -10.67 -4.43 13.99
C PHE A 31 -9.43 -5.05 13.36
N TYR A 32 -8.37 -4.28 13.25
CA TYR A 32 -7.14 -4.70 12.57
C TYR A 32 -5.97 -4.61 13.52
N THR A 33 -5.04 -5.53 13.37
CA THR A 33 -3.67 -5.35 13.81
C THR A 33 -2.75 -5.37 12.59
N LEU A 34 -1.61 -4.71 12.68
CA LEU A 34 -0.62 -4.65 11.62
C LEU A 34 0.76 -4.86 12.21
N SER A 35 1.54 -5.74 11.58
CA SER A 35 2.95 -5.91 11.84
C SER A 35 3.67 -5.99 10.51
N GLU A 36 4.65 -5.09 10.32
CA GLU A 36 5.47 -5.02 9.11
C GLU A 36 6.95 -5.04 9.51
N PHE A 37 7.73 -5.84 8.80
CA PHE A 37 9.18 -5.83 8.84
C PHE A 37 9.71 -5.65 7.42
N GLU A 38 10.59 -4.68 7.23
CA GLU A 38 11.15 -4.34 5.94
C GLU A 38 12.66 -4.16 6.00
N ILE A 39 13.35 -4.66 4.98
CA ILE A 39 14.74 -4.36 4.64
C ILE A 39 14.77 -3.95 3.16
N SER A 40 15.40 -2.81 2.84
CA SER A 40 15.43 -2.32 1.46
C SER A 40 16.74 -1.58 1.19
N ASN A 41 17.58 -2.14 0.32
CA ASN A 41 18.78 -1.42 -0.13
C ASN A 41 18.44 -0.29 -1.11
N LEU A 42 17.38 -0.43 -1.91
CA LEU A 42 16.92 0.61 -2.82
C LEU A 42 16.44 1.86 -2.08
N ARG A 43 15.86 1.68 -0.88
CA ARG A 43 15.41 2.76 -0.01
C ARG A 43 16.42 3.13 1.08
N ALA A 44 17.61 2.54 1.04
CA ALA A 44 18.63 2.68 2.08
C ALA A 44 18.10 2.36 3.50
N ILE A 45 17.17 1.40 3.60
CA ILE A 45 16.58 0.94 4.86
C ILE A 45 17.37 -0.28 5.34
N ALA A 46 18.09 -0.15 6.45
CA ALA A 46 18.75 -1.27 7.11
C ALA A 46 17.70 -2.23 7.70
N HIS A 47 16.76 -1.68 8.44
CA HIS A 47 15.56 -2.36 8.90
C HIS A 47 14.49 -1.33 9.26
N ARG A 48 13.24 -1.69 9.02
CA ARG A 48 12.04 -0.96 9.45
C ARG A 48 11.10 -1.93 10.13
N VAL A 49 10.60 -1.55 11.28
CA VAL A 49 9.54 -2.25 11.99
C VAL A 49 8.37 -1.30 12.13
N VAL A 50 7.18 -1.75 11.71
CA VAL A 50 5.94 -1.01 11.92
C VAL A 50 4.97 -1.91 12.66
N LEU A 51 4.46 -1.42 13.78
CA LEU A 51 3.42 -2.07 14.56
C LEU A 51 2.22 -1.15 14.64
N GLY A 52 1.02 -1.72 14.64
CA GLY A 52 -0.15 -0.88 14.74
C GLY A 52 -1.44 -1.63 14.94
N GLY A 53 -2.47 -0.84 15.20
CA GLY A 53 -3.85 -1.31 15.32
C GLY A 53 -4.81 -0.27 14.80
N GLY A 54 -5.99 -0.72 14.41
CA GLY A 54 -6.97 0.19 13.83
C GLY A 54 -8.36 -0.41 13.77
N VAL A 55 -9.28 0.45 13.36
CA VAL A 55 -10.68 0.12 13.19
C VAL A 55 -11.16 0.57 11.82
N GLY A 56 -12.01 -0.22 11.20
CA GLY A 56 -12.67 0.11 9.94
C GLY A 56 -14.16 -0.05 10.02
N TYR A 57 -14.84 0.69 9.19
CA TYR A 57 -16.28 0.62 9.05
C TYR A 57 -16.66 0.45 7.59
N GLN A 58 -17.50 -0.55 7.32
CA GLN A 58 -18.07 -0.81 5.99
C GLN A 58 -19.30 0.10 5.81
N ILE A 59 -19.11 1.20 5.06
CA ILE A 59 -20.15 2.20 4.81
C ILE A 59 -21.23 1.62 3.91
N TYR A 60 -20.81 0.94 2.86
CA TYR A 60 -21.68 0.34 1.85
C TYR A 60 -21.15 -1.03 1.42
N ALA A 61 -22.04 -1.96 1.21
CA ALA A 61 -21.78 -3.21 0.51
C ALA A 61 -23.08 -3.73 -0.14
N ASP A 62 -22.96 -4.32 -1.30
CA ASP A 62 -24.06 -4.93 -2.03
C ASP A 62 -23.77 -6.40 -2.43
N THR A 63 -24.77 -7.04 -3.03
CA THR A 63 -24.68 -8.42 -3.51
C THR A 63 -23.79 -8.57 -4.75
N THR A 64 -23.49 -7.49 -5.45
CA THR A 64 -22.60 -7.47 -6.62
C THR A 64 -21.13 -7.37 -6.23
N ASN A 65 -20.81 -7.46 -4.93
CA ASN A 65 -19.49 -7.29 -4.37
C ASN A 65 -18.91 -5.86 -4.55
N SER A 66 -19.81 -4.85 -4.67
CA SER A 66 -19.43 -3.45 -4.55
C SER A 66 -19.31 -3.08 -3.08
N GLU A 67 -18.29 -2.30 -2.71
CA GLU A 67 -17.96 -2.01 -1.31
C GLU A 67 -17.38 -0.60 -1.19
N VAL A 68 -17.80 0.12 -0.16
CA VAL A 68 -17.15 1.34 0.33
C VAL A 68 -16.82 1.14 1.80
N ALA A 69 -15.56 1.24 2.15
CA ALA A 69 -15.11 1.11 3.53
C ALA A 69 -14.06 2.18 3.87
N LEU A 70 -14.15 2.70 5.07
CA LEU A 70 -13.19 3.62 5.66
C LEU A 70 -12.54 2.94 6.87
N SER A 71 -11.23 3.07 7.02
CA SER A 71 -10.53 2.56 8.19
C SER A 71 -9.43 3.53 8.63
N THR A 72 -9.14 3.51 9.91
CA THR A 72 -8.06 4.30 10.51
C THR A 72 -7.22 3.42 11.42
N PHE A 73 -5.91 3.67 11.41
CA PHE A 73 -4.91 2.94 12.19
C PHE A 73 -4.01 3.93 12.90
N VAL A 74 -3.52 3.56 14.05
CA VAL A 74 -2.34 4.17 14.65
C VAL A 74 -1.18 3.21 14.42
N LEU A 75 -0.11 3.71 13.83
CA LEU A 75 1.08 2.96 13.46
C LEU A 75 2.29 3.56 14.19
N ASP A 76 3.08 2.71 14.77
CA ASP A 76 4.38 3.05 15.35
C ASP A 76 5.48 2.49 14.45
N GLU A 77 6.28 3.39 13.87
CA GLU A 77 7.30 3.08 12.88
C GLU A 77 8.68 3.38 13.44
N ASN A 78 9.55 2.37 13.47
CA ASN A 78 10.96 2.52 13.80
C ASN A 78 11.79 2.11 12.59
N THR A 79 12.55 3.05 12.05
CA THR A 79 13.37 2.87 10.84
C THR A 79 14.83 3.20 11.12
N SER A 80 15.72 2.27 10.79
CA SER A 80 17.16 2.51 10.73
C SER A 80 17.59 2.54 9.27
N PHE A 81 18.35 3.57 8.91
CA PHE A 81 18.85 3.76 7.56
C PHE A 81 20.30 3.35 7.42
N ASN A 82 20.66 2.81 6.25
CA ASN A 82 22.06 2.59 5.83
C ASN A 82 22.64 3.94 5.37
N SER A 83 23.01 4.81 6.32
CA SER A 83 23.61 6.12 6.06
C SER A 83 24.83 6.33 6.95
N GLU A 84 25.76 7.17 6.50
CA GLU A 84 26.90 7.62 7.31
C GLU A 84 26.75 9.14 7.56
N PRO A 85 26.55 9.56 8.84
CA PRO A 85 26.40 8.74 10.04
C PRO A 85 25.08 7.95 10.06
N PRO A 86 24.97 6.87 10.86
CA PRO A 86 23.74 6.09 11.00
C PRO A 86 22.57 6.95 11.42
N LEU A 87 21.47 6.89 10.69
CA LEU A 87 20.25 7.64 10.98
C LEU A 87 19.17 6.68 11.47
N GLN A 88 18.62 6.97 12.63
CA GLN A 88 17.43 6.31 13.15
C GLN A 88 16.25 7.29 13.16
N ARG A 89 15.08 6.79 12.82
CA ARG A 89 13.85 7.58 12.81
C ARG A 89 12.73 6.80 13.45
N HIS A 90 12.12 7.39 14.47
CA HIS A 90 10.92 6.89 15.12
C HIS A 90 9.77 7.85 14.82
N VAL A 91 8.64 7.33 14.30
CA VAL A 91 7.49 8.15 13.92
C VAL A 91 6.21 7.40 14.22
N THR A 92 5.34 8.01 15.02
CA THR A 92 3.96 7.54 15.16
C THR A 92 3.07 8.24 14.13
N ARG A 93 2.29 7.47 13.38
CA ARG A 93 1.42 7.94 12.30
C ARG A 93 -0.03 7.55 12.52
N ASN A 94 -0.93 8.41 12.08
CA ASN A 94 -2.29 7.98 11.74
C ASN A 94 -2.31 7.50 10.29
N SER A 95 -2.93 6.35 10.01
CA SER A 95 -3.12 5.85 8.65
C SER A 95 -4.60 5.73 8.35
N THR A 96 -5.16 6.67 7.62
CA THR A 96 -6.53 6.61 7.12
C THR A 96 -6.55 5.94 5.76
N ARG A 97 -7.41 4.93 5.61
CA ARG A 97 -7.56 4.16 4.38
C ARG A 97 -8.99 4.20 3.87
N LEU A 98 -9.18 4.65 2.65
CA LEU A 98 -10.43 4.54 1.90
C LEU A 98 -10.31 3.39 0.91
N LYS A 99 -11.22 2.43 1.00
CA LYS A 99 -11.36 1.30 0.08
C LYS A 99 -12.65 1.46 -0.71
N LEU A 100 -12.52 1.46 -2.02
CA LEU A 100 -13.63 1.49 -2.95
C LEU A 100 -13.57 0.25 -3.83
N ARG A 101 -14.70 -0.40 -4.04
CA ARG A 101 -14.88 -1.45 -5.03
C ARG A 101 -16.23 -1.26 -5.68
N LEU A 102 -16.26 -1.25 -6.99
CA LEU A 102 -17.47 -1.15 -7.79
C LEU A 102 -17.47 -2.28 -8.81
N ASN A 103 -18.58 -3.02 -8.86
CA ASN A 103 -18.81 -4.04 -9.88
C ASN A 103 -20.18 -3.78 -10.51
N ARG A 104 -20.19 -3.51 -11.81
CA ARG A 104 -21.43 -3.25 -12.56
C ARG A 104 -21.34 -3.80 -13.97
N GLY A 105 -22.00 -4.93 -14.20
CA GLY A 105 -22.02 -5.59 -15.50
C GLY A 105 -20.60 -5.98 -15.97
N GLN A 106 -20.17 -5.41 -17.08
CA GLN A 106 -18.84 -5.65 -17.65
C GLN A 106 -17.73 -4.78 -17.04
N PHE A 107 -18.10 -3.79 -16.22
CA PHE A 107 -17.18 -2.84 -15.62
C PHE A 107 -16.89 -3.20 -14.15
N SER A 108 -15.64 -3.19 -13.77
CA SER A 108 -15.23 -3.24 -12.39
C SER A 108 -14.13 -2.20 -12.11
N ALA A 109 -14.19 -1.59 -10.93
CA ALA A 109 -13.18 -0.66 -10.48
C ALA A 109 -12.87 -0.94 -9.00
N SER A 110 -11.61 -0.84 -8.65
CA SER A 110 -11.18 -0.88 -7.25
C SER A 110 -10.16 0.22 -7.00
N ALA A 111 -10.31 0.91 -5.88
CA ALA A 111 -9.35 1.92 -5.44
C ALA A 111 -9.04 1.72 -3.96
N LEU A 112 -7.79 1.88 -3.62
CA LEU A 112 -7.26 1.84 -2.27
C LEU A 112 -6.40 3.08 -2.07
N LEU A 113 -6.88 4.01 -1.25
CA LEU A 113 -6.22 5.27 -0.96
C LEU A 113 -5.80 5.29 0.50
N PHE A 114 -4.53 5.64 0.75
CA PHE A 114 -3.99 5.84 2.09
C PHE A 114 -3.50 7.27 2.25
N TYR A 115 -3.82 7.87 3.39
CA TYR A 115 -3.23 9.11 3.88
C TYR A 115 -2.64 8.86 5.25
N GLN A 116 -1.34 9.11 5.41
CA GLN A 116 -0.56 8.71 6.58
C GLN A 116 0.26 9.88 7.14
N PRO A 117 -0.38 10.86 7.80
CA PRO A 117 0.33 11.93 8.48
C PRO A 117 1.06 11.42 9.74
N SER A 118 2.21 11.99 10.04
CA SER A 118 2.84 11.89 11.36
C SER A 118 1.98 12.59 12.40
N LEU A 119 1.83 12.01 13.58
CA LEU A 119 1.09 12.65 14.66
C LEU A 119 1.82 13.88 15.23
N ALA A 120 3.15 13.90 15.15
CA ALA A 120 3.94 15.02 15.63
C ALA A 120 3.92 16.23 14.68
N ASN A 121 3.97 16.00 13.35
CA ASN A 121 4.05 17.08 12.35
C ASN A 121 3.20 16.73 11.11
N PRO A 122 1.86 16.71 11.22
CA PRO A 122 0.99 16.20 10.17
C PRO A 122 1.03 16.97 8.85
N GLY A 123 1.35 18.26 8.88
CA GLY A 123 1.46 19.11 7.68
C GLY A 123 2.81 19.00 6.94
N GLN A 124 3.84 18.52 7.61
CA GLN A 124 5.20 18.45 7.04
C GLN A 124 5.68 17.03 6.78
N ASP A 125 5.18 16.05 7.57
CA ASP A 125 5.54 14.65 7.48
C ASP A 125 4.29 13.80 7.23
N TYR A 126 4.03 13.53 5.95
CA TYR A 126 2.91 12.68 5.54
C TYR A 126 3.26 11.84 4.31
N ARG A 127 2.52 10.76 4.14
CA ARG A 127 2.57 9.88 2.96
C ARG A 127 1.18 9.76 2.36
N VAL A 128 1.14 9.64 1.04
CA VAL A 128 -0.08 9.33 0.27
C VAL A 128 0.24 8.14 -0.62
N ASN A 129 -0.58 7.10 -0.54
CA ASN A 129 -0.49 5.96 -1.45
C ASN A 129 -1.84 5.74 -2.10
N ASN A 130 -1.82 5.50 -3.39
CA ASN A 130 -3.01 5.15 -4.17
C ASN A 130 -2.72 3.92 -5.04
N SER A 131 -3.65 2.98 -5.06
CA SER A 131 -3.68 1.89 -6.01
C SER A 131 -5.10 1.79 -6.57
N THR A 132 -5.25 2.09 -7.85
CA THR A 132 -6.54 2.06 -8.55
C THR A 132 -6.44 1.13 -9.73
N THR A 133 -7.38 0.21 -9.84
CA THR A 133 -7.51 -0.69 -10.98
C THR A 133 -8.91 -0.56 -11.54
N VAL A 134 -8.98 -0.38 -12.85
CA VAL A 134 -10.21 -0.40 -13.63
C VAL A 134 -10.13 -1.55 -14.61
N ALA A 135 -11.16 -2.37 -14.66
CA ALA A 135 -11.24 -3.49 -15.59
C ALA A 135 -12.53 -3.43 -16.39
N TYR A 136 -12.43 -3.75 -17.66
CA TYR A 136 -13.56 -3.87 -18.56
C TYR A 136 -13.54 -5.22 -19.27
N LYS A 137 -14.60 -5.99 -19.11
CA LYS A 137 -14.78 -7.29 -19.80
C LYS A 137 -15.09 -7.04 -21.27
N LEU A 138 -14.13 -7.34 -22.14
CA LEU A 138 -14.30 -7.27 -23.60
C LEU A 138 -15.08 -8.45 -24.13
N TYR A 139 -14.84 -9.64 -23.55
CA TYR A 139 -15.45 -10.90 -23.90
C TYR A 139 -15.59 -11.80 -22.68
N GLN A 140 -16.24 -12.97 -22.81
CA GLN A 140 -16.49 -13.89 -21.69
C GLN A 140 -15.22 -14.24 -20.89
N HIS A 141 -14.10 -14.34 -21.60
CA HIS A 141 -12.82 -14.75 -21.01
C HIS A 141 -11.71 -13.71 -21.11
N LEU A 142 -11.98 -12.53 -21.68
CA LEU A 142 -10.99 -11.47 -21.89
C LEU A 142 -11.43 -10.17 -21.22
N ALA A 143 -10.53 -9.60 -20.43
CA ALA A 143 -10.73 -8.28 -19.84
C ALA A 143 -9.52 -7.38 -20.12
N LEU A 144 -9.78 -6.10 -20.34
CA LEU A 144 -8.78 -5.04 -20.35
C LEU A 144 -8.66 -4.48 -18.93
N ASN A 145 -7.44 -4.37 -18.44
CA ASN A 145 -7.13 -3.81 -17.13
C ASN A 145 -6.26 -2.57 -17.26
N LEU A 146 -6.62 -1.52 -16.55
CA LEU A 146 -5.83 -0.32 -16.34
C LEU A 146 -5.53 -0.19 -14.87
N THR A 147 -4.25 -0.18 -14.50
CA THR A 147 -3.83 -0.05 -13.10
C THR A 147 -2.95 1.19 -12.95
N TYR A 148 -3.31 2.05 -12.01
CA TYR A 148 -2.53 3.22 -11.61
C TYR A 148 -2.11 3.08 -10.16
N VAL A 149 -0.79 3.07 -9.93
CA VAL A 149 -0.19 3.08 -8.59
C VAL A 149 0.55 4.38 -8.41
N TYR A 150 0.31 5.06 -7.31
CA TYR A 150 0.96 6.31 -6.96
C TYR A 150 1.39 6.29 -5.51
N SER A 151 2.61 6.75 -5.24
CA SER A 151 3.11 6.95 -3.89
C SER A 151 3.78 8.31 -3.78
N TYR A 152 3.55 8.98 -2.66
CA TYR A 152 4.15 10.26 -2.31
C TYR A 152 4.62 10.22 -0.85
N GLU A 153 5.85 10.69 -0.60
CA GLU A 153 6.40 10.91 0.75
C GLU A 153 6.90 12.36 0.85
N SER A 154 6.39 13.11 1.81
CA SER A 154 6.81 14.51 2.01
C SER A 154 8.24 14.63 2.53
N VAL A 155 8.69 13.63 3.30
CA VAL A 155 10.03 13.54 3.89
C VAL A 155 10.74 12.34 3.29
N VAL A 156 11.79 12.60 2.50
CA VAL A 156 12.63 11.56 1.87
C VAL A 156 14.09 11.74 2.28
N VAL A 157 14.82 10.64 2.34
CA VAL A 157 16.26 10.64 2.56
C VAL A 157 16.98 11.00 1.24
N ARG A 158 18.11 11.68 1.33
CA ARG A 158 18.95 12.24 0.24
C ARG A 158 18.72 11.66 -1.16
N ASN A 159 18.55 12.57 -2.14
CA ASN A 159 18.52 12.29 -3.59
C ASN A 159 17.41 11.37 -4.09
N ARG A 160 16.30 11.26 -3.35
CA ARG A 160 15.17 10.43 -3.73
C ARG A 160 14.00 11.27 -4.23
N SER A 161 13.29 10.77 -5.24
CA SER A 161 12.02 11.36 -5.67
C SER A 161 10.98 11.26 -4.54
N ARG A 162 10.26 12.34 -4.28
CA ARG A 162 9.12 12.36 -3.34
C ARG A 162 7.89 11.66 -3.90
N ALA A 163 7.77 11.61 -5.20
CA ALA A 163 6.62 11.04 -5.88
C ALA A 163 7.06 9.97 -6.88
N ASN A 164 6.34 8.85 -6.89
CA ASN A 164 6.46 7.79 -7.87
C ASN A 164 5.07 7.43 -8.38
N GLY A 165 4.93 7.31 -9.69
CA GLY A 165 3.67 6.90 -10.32
C GLY A 165 3.93 5.89 -11.41
N THR A 166 3.10 4.85 -11.47
CA THR A 166 3.15 3.82 -12.52
C THR A 166 1.75 3.63 -13.07
N LEU A 167 1.62 3.72 -14.38
CA LEU A 167 0.41 3.38 -15.12
C LEU A 167 0.69 2.13 -15.94
N SER A 168 -0.11 1.09 -15.75
CA SER A 168 -0.01 -0.18 -16.45
C SER A 168 -1.30 -0.49 -17.17
N ILE A 169 -1.19 -0.95 -18.41
CA ILE A 169 -2.30 -1.46 -19.22
C ILE A 169 -2.01 -2.92 -19.52
N GLY A 170 -2.99 -3.78 -19.33
CA GLY A 170 -2.84 -5.21 -19.55
C GLY A 170 -4.14 -5.89 -19.92
N PHE A 171 -4.00 -7.10 -20.45
CA PHE A 171 -5.14 -7.98 -20.72
C PHE A 171 -5.11 -9.13 -19.71
N ALA A 172 -6.28 -9.47 -19.18
CA ALA A 172 -6.47 -10.68 -18.38
C ALA A 172 -7.31 -11.67 -19.16
N TYR A 173 -6.78 -12.88 -19.33
CA TYR A 173 -7.50 -14.00 -19.92
C TYR A 173 -7.80 -15.03 -18.83
N ASN A 174 -9.07 -15.36 -18.65
CA ASN A 174 -9.53 -16.37 -17.69
C ASN A 174 -10.21 -17.50 -18.47
N PRO A 175 -9.50 -18.60 -18.78
CA PRO A 175 -10.13 -19.75 -19.40
C PRO A 175 -11.19 -20.28 -18.44
N GLY A 176 -12.46 -20.19 -18.79
CA GLY A 176 -13.57 -20.74 -18.00
C GLY A 176 -13.30 -22.22 -17.69
N LYS A 177 -13.73 -22.63 -16.48
CA LYS A 177 -13.78 -24.05 -16.11
C LYS A 177 -14.91 -24.73 -16.85
#